data_0e9cf9d384315a943aae3bc71d587575
#
_entry.id   0e9cf9d384315a943aae3bc71d587575
#
_cell.length_a   1.000
_cell.length_b   1.000
_cell.length_c   1.000
_cell.angle_alpha   90.00
_cell.angle_beta   90.00
_cell.angle_gamma   90.00
#
_symmetry.space_group_name_H-M   'P 1'
#
loop_
_entity.id
_entity.type
_entity.pdbx_description
1 polymer ?
#
loop_
_entity_poly.entity_id
_entity_poly.type
_entity_poly.pdbx_seq_one_letter_code
_entity_poly.pdbx_strand_id
1 'polypeptide(L)'
;MKVIFRYLFACAFLLEVQSVFAQIETPIMGWSSWNTYRVNISDSLIKRQADAMVDQGLKGAGYTYINVDDGFFGYRDEQGNLCTHPKRFPNGMKAVADYIHSKGLKAGIYSDAGGNTCGSLWDKDMNGVGVGLYGHERQDADLFFNQWGFDFIKIDYCGAGQQLELDEQKRYTEIVKAIRETAKKNVSVNICRWAFPGTWAKDLARSWRISPDIAPDWGSVRAIINKNLYLSAYAGEGHYNDMDMMVVGFREASPAGGEGLTQTEEEAHFGLWCIMSSPLLIGCNLENLPDSSLQLLTNKELIALNQDPLGLQAYVAQHENEGYVLVKDIEQKRGNVRAVALYNPSDTLCSFSVPFTSLEFGGNVKVRDLARQNDLGNFSDVFERTLPPHSAMFLRMEGETRLEPTLYEAEWAYLPLFNDLGKNPKGIIYAHDKDASGKMKIGFLGGKPENYAEWREVYSTDGGRYQMTIQYSHGKGRQLEVDINGVITKIAALGEDEKHSQITIPVELKAGYNTIRMGNSYNWAPDIDCFTLTKVL
;
A
#
# COMPACT_ATOMS: atom_id res chain seq x y z
N MET A 1 -49.29 51.60 -43.51
CA MET A 1 -49.22 50.78 -42.29
C MET A 1 -48.09 49.78 -42.47
N LYS A 2 -46.95 50.05 -41.88
CA LYS A 2 -45.75 49.20 -41.94
C LYS A 2 -45.62 48.48 -40.62
N VAL A 3 -45.66 47.13 -40.66
CA VAL A 3 -45.43 46.26 -39.48
C VAL A 3 -43.94 45.92 -39.49
N ILE A 4 -43.25 46.27 -38.41
CA ILE A 4 -41.84 45.97 -38.18
C ILE A 4 -41.78 44.69 -37.33
N PHE A 5 -41.24 43.62 -37.91
CA PHE A 5 -40.86 42.39 -37.20
C PHE A 5 -39.50 42.60 -36.51
N ARG A 6 -39.50 42.50 -35.18
CA ARG A 6 -38.27 42.42 -34.37
C ARG A 6 -37.92 40.95 -34.16
N TYR A 7 -36.78 40.50 -34.69
CA TYR A 7 -36.16 39.22 -34.34
C TYR A 7 -35.37 39.41 -33.03
N LEU A 8 -35.79 38.70 -31.99
CA LEU A 8 -35.00 38.50 -30.79
C LEU A 8 -34.13 37.27 -31.00
N PHE A 9 -32.81 37.49 -31.11
CA PHE A 9 -31.79 36.43 -31.02
C PHE A 9 -31.59 36.12 -29.56
N ALA A 10 -32.07 34.95 -29.11
CA ALA A 10 -31.72 34.36 -27.80
C ALA A 10 -30.42 33.59 -27.97
N CYS A 11 -29.27 34.16 -27.54
CA CYS A 11 -28.02 33.42 -27.34
C CYS A 11 -28.19 32.54 -26.09
N ALA A 12 -28.44 31.24 -26.30
CA ALA A 12 -28.31 30.25 -25.26
C ALA A 12 -26.81 29.97 -25.03
N PHE A 13 -26.27 30.52 -23.95
CA PHE A 13 -24.98 30.09 -23.42
C PHE A 13 -25.18 28.69 -22.80
N LEU A 14 -24.77 27.66 -23.49
CA LEU A 14 -24.55 26.33 -22.91
C LEU A 14 -23.30 26.43 -22.02
N LEU A 15 -23.53 26.60 -20.72
CA LEU A 15 -22.52 26.31 -19.71
C LEU A 15 -22.32 24.79 -19.69
N GLU A 16 -21.27 24.30 -20.36
CA GLU A 16 -20.72 22.97 -20.08
C GLU A 16 -20.20 23.00 -18.64
N VAL A 17 -21.00 22.48 -17.73
CA VAL A 17 -20.50 22.07 -16.42
C VAL A 17 -19.65 20.83 -16.65
N GLN A 18 -18.37 21.02 -16.91
CA GLN A 18 -17.40 19.93 -16.76
C GLN A 18 -17.42 19.56 -15.27
N SER A 19 -18.14 18.50 -14.94
CA SER A 19 -17.96 17.81 -13.68
C SER A 19 -16.51 17.31 -13.64
N VAL A 20 -15.66 18.04 -12.93
CA VAL A 20 -14.34 17.57 -12.54
C VAL A 20 -14.59 16.42 -11.57
N PHE A 21 -14.80 15.23 -12.09
CA PHE A 21 -14.63 14.04 -11.28
C PHE A 21 -13.18 14.07 -10.82
N ALA A 22 -12.94 14.22 -9.53
CA ALA A 22 -11.61 14.05 -8.96
C ALA A 22 -11.13 12.65 -9.43
N GLN A 23 -10.11 12.65 -10.28
CA GLN A 23 -9.55 11.41 -10.78
C GLN A 23 -9.00 10.65 -9.58
N ILE A 24 -9.54 9.46 -9.30
CA ILE A 24 -9.05 8.59 -8.22
C ILE A 24 -7.58 8.33 -8.50
N GLU A 25 -6.74 8.71 -7.54
CA GLU A 25 -5.31 8.53 -7.67
C GLU A 25 -4.93 7.09 -7.33
N THR A 26 -4.72 6.25 -8.34
CA THR A 26 -4.21 4.87 -8.20
C THR A 26 -2.73 4.86 -7.79
N PRO A 27 -2.15 3.72 -7.34
CA PRO A 27 -0.73 3.63 -7.02
C PRO A 27 0.15 4.15 -8.16
N ILE A 28 1.24 4.86 -7.84
CA ILE A 28 2.16 5.33 -8.89
C ILE A 28 2.88 4.16 -9.54
N MET A 29 3.12 4.30 -10.84
CA MET A 29 3.93 3.36 -11.63
C MET A 29 5.08 4.11 -12.28
N GLY A 30 6.30 3.55 -12.18
CA GLY A 30 7.48 4.22 -12.71
C GLY A 30 8.77 3.43 -12.48
N TRP A 31 9.86 4.17 -12.46
CA TRP A 31 11.21 3.68 -12.22
C TRP A 31 11.89 4.54 -11.15
N SER A 32 12.80 3.96 -10.38
CA SER A 32 13.61 4.69 -9.39
C SER A 32 15.07 4.22 -9.44
N SER A 33 15.99 5.16 -9.26
CA SER A 33 17.42 4.92 -9.52
C SER A 33 18.16 4.15 -8.43
N TRP A 34 17.60 4.00 -7.22
CA TRP A 34 18.36 3.58 -6.04
C TRP A 34 18.93 2.16 -6.13
N ASN A 35 18.10 1.16 -6.40
CA ASN A 35 18.50 -0.25 -6.23
C ASN A 35 19.64 -0.70 -7.17
N THR A 36 19.73 -0.11 -8.36
CA THR A 36 20.80 -0.41 -9.31
C THR A 36 22.00 0.53 -9.15
N TYR A 37 21.76 1.81 -8.90
CA TYR A 37 22.83 2.81 -9.05
C TYR A 37 23.25 3.47 -7.74
N ARG A 38 22.43 3.38 -6.69
CA ARG A 38 22.64 4.10 -5.42
C ARG A 38 22.97 5.57 -5.71
N VAL A 39 24.04 6.11 -5.12
CA VAL A 39 24.49 7.50 -5.35
C VAL A 39 25.21 7.71 -6.69
N ASN A 40 25.48 6.63 -7.46
CA ASN A 40 26.25 6.71 -8.71
C ASN A 40 25.36 7.02 -9.93
N ILE A 41 24.64 8.12 -9.87
CA ILE A 41 23.73 8.58 -10.91
C ILE A 41 24.26 9.82 -11.62
N SER A 42 23.73 10.08 -12.83
CA SER A 42 24.08 11.26 -13.61
C SER A 42 22.92 11.70 -14.52
N ASP A 43 22.96 12.95 -14.98
CA ASP A 43 22.05 13.52 -15.97
C ASP A 43 21.86 12.57 -17.19
N SER A 44 22.96 12.11 -17.78
CA SER A 44 22.91 11.21 -18.95
C SER A 44 22.29 9.84 -18.63
N LEU A 45 22.56 9.28 -17.45
CA LEU A 45 21.97 8.01 -17.02
C LEU A 45 20.45 8.16 -16.85
N ILE A 46 19.98 9.16 -16.12
CA ILE A 46 18.54 9.39 -15.91
C ILE A 46 17.80 9.58 -17.23
N LYS A 47 18.40 10.31 -18.17
CA LYS A 47 17.82 10.53 -19.52
C LYS A 47 17.70 9.22 -20.29
N ARG A 48 18.73 8.35 -20.27
CA ARG A 48 18.65 7.03 -20.92
C ARG A 48 17.58 6.13 -20.29
N GLN A 49 17.40 6.16 -18.98
CA GLN A 49 16.31 5.41 -18.34
C GLN A 49 14.93 5.96 -18.76
N ALA A 50 14.78 7.27 -18.91
CA ALA A 50 13.55 7.87 -19.44
C ALA A 50 13.30 7.48 -20.91
N ASP A 51 14.35 7.40 -21.73
CA ASP A 51 14.25 6.90 -23.10
C ASP A 51 13.83 5.43 -23.14
N ALA A 52 14.50 4.57 -22.37
CA ALA A 52 14.19 3.14 -22.27
C ALA A 52 12.76 2.90 -21.78
N MET A 53 12.24 3.69 -20.85
CA MET A 53 10.84 3.64 -20.38
C MET A 53 9.85 3.79 -21.55
N VAL A 54 10.16 4.67 -22.50
CA VAL A 54 9.33 4.91 -23.69
C VAL A 54 9.55 3.85 -24.76
N ASP A 55 10.83 3.59 -25.09
CA ASP A 55 11.21 2.74 -26.22
C ASP A 55 10.83 1.28 -26.03
N GLN A 56 10.84 0.78 -24.78
CA GLN A 56 10.40 -0.56 -24.42
C GLN A 56 8.88 -0.70 -24.20
N GLY A 57 8.12 0.38 -24.37
CA GLY A 57 6.65 0.36 -24.24
C GLY A 57 6.12 0.37 -22.81
N LEU A 58 6.97 0.48 -21.79
CA LEU A 58 6.57 0.56 -20.38
C LEU A 58 5.66 1.76 -20.12
N LYS A 59 5.93 2.92 -20.75
CA LYS A 59 5.03 4.07 -20.70
C LYS A 59 3.63 3.73 -21.18
N GLY A 60 3.51 2.96 -22.26
CA GLY A 60 2.23 2.48 -22.79
C GLY A 60 1.49 1.51 -21.87
N ALA A 61 2.20 0.83 -20.98
CA ALA A 61 1.64 -0.03 -19.94
C ALA A 61 1.23 0.72 -18.66
N GLY A 62 1.56 2.03 -18.55
CA GLY A 62 1.16 2.87 -17.42
C GLY A 62 2.31 3.39 -16.54
N TYR A 63 3.56 3.01 -16.80
CA TYR A 63 4.72 3.51 -16.05
C TYR A 63 5.03 4.93 -16.49
N THR A 64 4.72 5.89 -15.64
CA THR A 64 4.77 7.32 -16.01
C THR A 64 5.76 8.14 -15.18
N TYR A 65 6.35 7.58 -14.12
CA TYR A 65 7.29 8.30 -13.27
C TYR A 65 8.73 7.86 -13.51
N ILE A 66 9.65 8.84 -13.55
CA ILE A 66 11.10 8.63 -13.44
C ILE A 66 11.55 9.33 -12.17
N ASN A 67 11.90 8.56 -11.15
CA ASN A 67 12.29 9.05 -9.84
C ASN A 67 13.82 9.06 -9.70
N VAL A 68 14.37 10.25 -9.53
CA VAL A 68 15.78 10.45 -9.21
C VAL A 68 15.94 10.34 -7.69
N ASP A 69 16.55 9.26 -7.22
CA ASP A 69 16.86 9.02 -5.80
C ASP A 69 18.12 9.78 -5.37
N ASP A 70 18.71 9.45 -4.22
CA ASP A 70 19.91 10.11 -3.69
C ASP A 70 21.11 10.07 -4.67
N GLY A 71 22.00 11.05 -4.57
CA GLY A 71 23.22 11.15 -5.40
C GLY A 71 23.28 12.34 -6.33
N PHE A 72 22.25 13.20 -6.41
CA PHE A 72 22.28 14.41 -7.23
C PHE A 72 22.78 15.66 -6.49
N PHE A 73 22.92 15.59 -5.19
CA PHE A 73 23.34 16.70 -4.34
C PHE A 73 24.80 17.10 -4.57
N GLY A 74 25.07 18.40 -4.43
CA GLY A 74 26.41 18.96 -4.40
C GLY A 74 26.74 19.57 -3.04
N TYR A 75 26.13 20.69 -2.72
CA TYR A 75 26.34 21.43 -1.47
C TYR A 75 25.23 22.47 -1.29
N ARG A 76 25.24 23.18 -0.15
CA ARG A 76 24.48 24.44 0.01
C ARG A 76 25.43 25.63 -0.07
N ASP A 77 25.00 26.69 -0.78
CA ASP A 77 25.73 27.95 -0.84
C ASP A 77 25.60 28.75 0.49
N GLU A 78 26.24 29.92 0.56
CA GLU A 78 26.21 30.78 1.74
C GLU A 78 24.81 31.30 2.09
N GLN A 79 23.88 31.29 1.14
CA GLN A 79 22.47 31.66 1.31
C GLN A 79 21.59 30.45 1.65
N GLY A 80 22.18 29.26 1.78
CA GLY A 80 21.48 28.00 2.04
C GLY A 80 20.82 27.38 0.81
N ASN A 81 21.02 27.93 -0.40
CA ASN A 81 20.46 27.35 -1.61
C ASN A 81 21.15 26.03 -1.95
N LEU A 82 20.33 25.02 -2.26
CA LEU A 82 20.82 23.72 -2.66
C LEU A 82 21.41 23.77 -4.08
N CYS A 83 22.67 23.35 -4.20
CA CYS A 83 23.37 23.22 -5.48
C CYS A 83 23.48 21.75 -5.87
N THR A 84 23.32 21.46 -7.16
CA THR A 84 23.45 20.09 -7.68
C THR A 84 24.91 19.69 -7.84
N HIS A 85 25.19 18.40 -7.89
CA HIS A 85 26.53 17.86 -8.10
C HIS A 85 27.08 18.27 -9.47
N PRO A 86 28.15 19.10 -9.55
CA PRO A 86 28.56 19.77 -10.79
C PRO A 86 29.04 18.83 -11.90
N LYS A 87 29.55 17.65 -11.56
CA LYS A 87 30.00 16.66 -12.55
C LYS A 87 28.89 15.68 -12.94
N ARG A 88 28.06 15.25 -11.98
CA ARG A 88 26.96 14.32 -12.24
C ARG A 88 25.79 15.00 -12.97
N PHE A 89 25.50 16.25 -12.60
CA PHE A 89 24.38 17.04 -13.13
C PHE A 89 24.83 18.44 -13.58
N PRO A 90 25.70 18.54 -14.60
CA PRO A 90 26.30 19.80 -15.01
C PRO A 90 25.29 20.85 -15.53
N ASN A 91 24.11 20.39 -16.00
CA ASN A 91 23.04 21.27 -16.48
C ASN A 91 21.95 21.52 -15.43
N GLY A 92 22.14 21.03 -14.19
CA GLY A 92 21.19 21.14 -13.09
C GLY A 92 19.97 20.23 -13.22
N MET A 93 19.21 20.12 -12.13
CA MET A 93 18.06 19.20 -12.03
C MET A 93 16.85 19.68 -12.85
N LYS A 94 16.73 21.00 -13.12
CA LYS A 94 15.69 21.48 -14.02
C LYS A 94 15.80 20.87 -15.42
N ALA A 95 17.01 20.80 -15.97
CA ALA A 95 17.24 20.21 -17.29
C ALA A 95 16.89 18.70 -17.33
N VAL A 96 17.04 18.00 -16.22
CA VAL A 96 16.61 16.60 -16.08
C VAL A 96 15.09 16.49 -16.05
N ALA A 97 14.42 17.29 -15.23
CA ALA A 97 12.96 17.30 -15.15
C ALA A 97 12.31 17.70 -16.49
N ASP A 98 12.82 18.75 -17.15
CA ASP A 98 12.35 19.18 -18.47
C ASP A 98 12.49 18.05 -19.52
N TYR A 99 13.60 17.29 -19.47
CA TYR A 99 13.81 16.16 -20.37
C TYR A 99 12.80 15.06 -20.12
N ILE A 100 12.60 14.65 -18.86
CA ILE A 100 11.59 13.65 -18.46
C ILE A 100 10.20 14.09 -18.95
N HIS A 101 9.83 15.34 -18.71
CA HIS A 101 8.56 15.90 -19.18
C HIS A 101 8.44 15.92 -20.70
N SER A 102 9.52 16.17 -21.43
CA SER A 102 9.52 16.14 -22.91
C SER A 102 9.17 14.75 -23.48
N LYS A 103 9.41 13.68 -22.69
CA LYS A 103 8.99 12.31 -23.03
C LYS A 103 7.53 12.02 -22.63
N GLY A 104 6.81 13.01 -22.07
CA GLY A 104 5.46 12.85 -21.52
C GLY A 104 5.43 11.96 -20.28
N LEU A 105 6.49 11.99 -19.48
CA LEU A 105 6.64 11.32 -18.19
C LEU A 105 6.61 12.37 -17.09
N LYS A 106 6.47 11.93 -15.83
CA LYS A 106 6.52 12.74 -14.61
C LYS A 106 7.86 12.56 -13.93
N ALA A 107 8.40 13.63 -13.34
CA ALA A 107 9.69 13.63 -12.67
C ALA A 107 9.51 13.52 -11.15
N GLY A 108 10.17 12.56 -10.53
CA GLY A 108 10.25 12.42 -9.07
C GLY A 108 11.65 12.76 -8.55
N ILE A 109 11.70 13.26 -7.31
CA ILE A 109 12.94 13.65 -6.63
C ILE A 109 12.99 13.02 -5.25
N TYR A 110 14.17 13.02 -4.65
CA TYR A 110 14.48 12.50 -3.32
C TYR A 110 14.92 13.62 -2.38
N SER A 111 14.63 13.46 -1.08
CA SER A 111 15.33 14.16 -0.02
C SER A 111 15.25 13.41 1.31
N ASP A 112 15.91 13.93 2.35
CA ASP A 112 15.86 13.40 3.71
C ASP A 112 15.19 14.41 4.66
N ALA A 113 14.45 13.91 5.62
CA ALA A 113 13.79 14.72 6.63
C ALA A 113 14.77 15.42 7.58
N GLY A 114 16.02 14.96 7.67
CA GLY A 114 17.08 15.54 8.48
C GLY A 114 18.00 16.47 7.74
N GLY A 115 19.22 16.65 8.27
CA GLY A 115 20.26 17.48 7.67
C GLY A 115 21.12 16.75 6.66
N ASN A 116 21.24 15.43 6.75
CA ASN A 116 22.09 14.59 5.90
C ASN A 116 21.25 13.50 5.22
N THR A 117 21.68 13.07 4.03
CA THR A 117 20.99 12.02 3.27
C THR A 117 21.44 10.60 3.64
N CYS A 118 20.67 9.59 3.22
CA CYS A 118 21.03 8.18 3.42
C CYS A 118 22.33 7.81 2.71
N GLY A 119 22.58 8.33 1.51
CA GLY A 119 23.82 8.12 0.77
C GLY A 119 25.06 8.64 1.50
N SER A 120 24.94 9.73 2.27
CA SER A 120 26.04 10.22 3.09
C SER A 120 26.40 9.26 4.24
N LEU A 121 25.39 8.57 4.79
CA LEU A 121 25.57 7.65 5.91
C LEU A 121 26.02 6.25 5.45
N TRP A 122 25.40 5.73 4.41
CA TRP A 122 25.58 4.34 3.98
C TRP A 122 26.59 4.18 2.85
N ASP A 123 26.65 5.14 1.90
CA ASP A 123 27.56 5.13 0.74
C ASP A 123 28.76 6.05 0.90
N LYS A 124 28.83 6.77 2.02
CA LYS A 124 29.91 7.74 2.31
C LYS A 124 30.00 8.86 1.25
N ASP A 125 28.87 9.20 0.61
CA ASP A 125 28.83 10.34 -0.32
C ASP A 125 28.80 11.65 0.47
N MET A 126 29.96 12.29 0.56
CA MET A 126 30.11 13.53 1.31
C MET A 126 29.25 14.68 0.74
N ASN A 127 28.75 14.57 -0.49
CA ASN A 127 27.84 15.55 -1.06
C ASN A 127 26.42 15.47 -0.45
N GLY A 128 26.11 14.38 0.25
CA GLY A 128 24.86 14.22 0.98
C GLY A 128 24.84 14.85 2.38
N VAL A 129 25.95 15.45 2.81
CA VAL A 129 26.07 16.09 4.15
C VAL A 129 25.53 17.52 4.10
N GLY A 130 24.60 17.87 5.00
CA GLY A 130 24.04 19.22 5.14
C GLY A 130 23.05 19.61 4.04
N VAL A 131 22.58 18.67 3.20
CA VAL A 131 21.71 18.96 2.06
C VAL A 131 20.26 18.50 2.23
N GLY A 132 19.93 17.84 3.36
CA GLY A 132 18.56 17.44 3.67
C GLY A 132 17.64 18.62 4.00
N LEU A 133 16.36 18.35 4.19
CA LEU A 133 15.30 19.36 4.31
C LEU A 133 15.31 20.13 5.64
N TYR A 134 16.04 19.65 6.67
CA TYR A 134 15.97 20.25 8.00
C TYR A 134 16.44 21.70 8.02
N GLY A 135 15.51 22.61 8.33
CA GLY A 135 15.73 24.06 8.34
C GLY A 135 15.61 24.73 6.95
N HIS A 136 15.31 23.98 5.88
CA HIS A 136 15.23 24.48 4.50
C HIS A 136 13.93 24.08 3.79
N GLU A 137 12.91 23.60 4.52
CA GLU A 137 11.72 22.97 3.98
C GLU A 137 11.02 23.80 2.89
N ARG A 138 10.80 25.10 3.15
CA ARG A 138 10.13 26.00 2.19
C ARG A 138 11.03 26.39 1.02
N GLN A 139 12.32 26.62 1.29
CA GLN A 139 13.29 26.99 0.27
C GLN A 139 13.47 25.85 -0.73
N ASP A 140 13.61 24.62 -0.24
CA ASP A 140 13.77 23.44 -1.07
C ASP A 140 12.45 23.03 -1.78
N ALA A 141 11.31 23.22 -1.12
CA ALA A 141 10.01 23.01 -1.78
C ALA A 141 9.80 23.95 -2.96
N ASP A 142 10.16 25.24 -2.84
CA ASP A 142 10.11 26.17 -3.98
C ASP A 142 11.09 25.75 -5.09
N LEU A 143 12.30 25.36 -4.73
CA LEU A 143 13.33 24.92 -5.65
C LEU A 143 12.87 23.66 -6.42
N PHE A 144 12.46 22.61 -5.72
CA PHE A 144 12.11 21.32 -6.33
C PHE A 144 10.87 21.41 -7.20
N PHE A 145 9.80 22.08 -6.73
CA PHE A 145 8.49 21.99 -7.36
C PHE A 145 8.17 23.17 -8.27
N ASN A 146 8.62 24.38 -7.92
CA ASN A 146 8.34 25.57 -8.72
C ASN A 146 9.45 25.92 -9.70
N GLN A 147 10.72 25.76 -9.29
CA GLN A 147 11.85 26.13 -10.14
C GLN A 147 12.33 24.96 -11.02
N TRP A 148 12.50 23.75 -10.44
CA TRP A 148 12.92 22.56 -11.20
C TRP A 148 11.75 21.80 -11.83
N GLY A 149 10.55 21.87 -11.24
CA GLY A 149 9.33 21.34 -11.82
C GLY A 149 9.01 19.90 -11.51
N PHE A 150 9.60 19.28 -10.47
CA PHE A 150 9.32 17.91 -10.07
C PHE A 150 7.87 17.70 -9.59
N ASP A 151 7.32 16.49 -9.76
CA ASP A 151 5.93 16.12 -9.52
C ASP A 151 5.72 15.22 -8.28
N PHE A 152 6.80 14.61 -7.81
CA PHE A 152 6.81 13.62 -6.74
C PHE A 152 8.05 13.81 -5.88
N ILE A 153 7.95 13.48 -4.58
CA ILE A 153 9.09 13.42 -3.68
C ILE A 153 9.03 12.18 -2.78
N LYS A 154 10.15 11.44 -2.69
CA LYS A 154 10.43 10.47 -1.63
C LYS A 154 11.20 11.17 -0.52
N ILE A 155 10.76 11.05 0.73
CA ILE A 155 11.39 11.68 1.88
C ILE A 155 11.86 10.59 2.84
N ASP A 156 13.17 10.40 2.92
CA ASP A 156 13.82 9.48 3.84
C ASP A 156 13.97 10.07 5.26
N TYR A 157 14.48 9.28 6.19
CA TYR A 157 14.59 9.64 7.60
C TYR A 157 15.98 9.36 8.20
N CYS A 158 17.01 9.17 7.39
CA CYS A 158 18.37 8.84 7.86
C CYS A 158 18.95 9.94 8.73
N GLY A 159 18.97 11.16 8.24
CA GLY A 159 19.51 12.31 8.97
C GLY A 159 18.63 12.77 10.12
N ALA A 160 17.30 12.60 10.03
CA ALA A 160 16.38 13.01 11.09
C ALA A 160 16.40 12.04 12.28
N GLY A 161 16.38 10.74 12.03
CA GLY A 161 16.28 9.71 13.08
C GLY A 161 17.59 9.44 13.80
N GLN A 162 18.68 9.24 13.05
CA GLN A 162 19.96 8.81 13.61
C GLN A 162 20.80 9.96 14.20
N GLN A 163 20.62 11.18 13.71
CA GLN A 163 21.43 12.32 14.10
C GLN A 163 20.71 13.34 14.98
N LEU A 164 19.42 13.56 14.72
CA LEU A 164 18.65 14.61 15.37
C LEU A 164 17.57 14.08 16.34
N GLU A 165 17.33 12.78 16.35
CA GLU A 165 16.33 12.11 17.20
C GLU A 165 14.95 12.78 17.16
N LEU A 166 14.54 13.29 15.97
CA LEU A 166 13.29 13.99 15.79
C LEU A 166 12.10 13.00 15.86
N ASP A 167 10.95 13.51 16.31
CA ASP A 167 9.69 12.77 16.24
C ASP A 167 9.22 12.66 14.79
N GLU A 168 8.94 11.43 14.33
CA GLU A 168 8.60 11.14 12.93
C GLU A 168 7.36 11.88 12.48
N GLN A 169 6.24 11.74 13.20
CA GLN A 169 4.96 12.32 12.82
C GLN A 169 5.06 13.85 12.74
N LYS A 170 5.65 14.46 13.76
CA LYS A 170 5.85 15.91 13.81
C LYS A 170 6.69 16.38 12.63
N ARG A 171 7.81 15.69 12.39
CA ARG A 171 8.78 16.09 11.36
C ARG A 171 8.19 15.99 9.95
N TYR A 172 7.55 14.87 9.60
CA TYR A 172 6.90 14.73 8.32
C TYR A 172 5.72 15.71 8.14
N THR A 173 4.98 16.01 9.22
CA THR A 173 3.92 17.03 9.19
C THR A 173 4.46 18.41 8.85
N GLU A 174 5.58 18.83 9.44
CA GLU A 174 6.25 20.10 9.14
C GLU A 174 6.68 20.19 7.67
N ILE A 175 7.32 19.13 7.14
CA ILE A 175 7.79 19.06 5.76
C ILE A 175 6.61 19.13 4.79
N VAL A 176 5.60 18.26 4.96
CA VAL A 176 4.47 18.19 4.03
C VAL A 176 3.64 19.47 4.06
N LYS A 177 3.51 20.11 5.24
CA LYS A 177 2.89 21.43 5.35
C LYS A 177 3.68 22.46 4.53
N ALA A 178 5.00 22.51 4.67
CA ALA A 178 5.83 23.43 3.90
C ALA A 178 5.69 23.20 2.38
N ILE A 179 5.68 21.93 1.93
CA ILE A 179 5.44 21.57 0.53
C ILE A 179 4.07 22.09 0.05
N ARG A 180 2.99 21.78 0.78
CA ARG A 180 1.61 22.16 0.42
C ARG A 180 1.40 23.68 0.38
N GLU A 181 2.10 24.43 1.24
CA GLU A 181 2.00 25.90 1.29
C GLU A 181 2.88 26.60 0.25
N THR A 182 3.90 25.91 -0.29
CA THR A 182 4.89 26.53 -1.20
C THR A 182 4.70 26.10 -2.64
N ALA A 183 4.43 24.82 -2.90
CA ALA A 183 4.29 24.30 -4.27
C ALA A 183 3.04 24.88 -4.95
N LYS A 184 3.18 25.30 -6.22
CA LYS A 184 2.10 25.84 -7.06
C LYS A 184 1.29 24.76 -7.77
N LYS A 185 1.62 23.49 -7.55
CA LYS A 185 0.95 22.31 -8.10
C LYS A 185 0.78 21.25 -7.04
N ASN A 186 -0.07 20.25 -7.30
CA ASN A 186 -0.17 19.09 -6.44
C ASN A 186 1.12 18.24 -6.56
N VAL A 187 1.74 17.92 -5.43
CA VAL A 187 2.95 17.11 -5.34
C VAL A 187 2.62 15.81 -4.64
N SER A 188 2.94 14.70 -5.29
CA SER A 188 2.80 13.38 -4.68
C SER A 188 3.93 13.13 -3.68
N VAL A 189 3.60 12.77 -2.44
CA VAL A 189 4.58 12.53 -1.37
C VAL A 189 4.62 11.05 -1.03
N ASN A 190 5.84 10.52 -0.89
CA ASN A 190 6.12 9.21 -0.30
C ASN A 190 6.93 9.40 1.00
N ILE A 191 6.45 8.79 2.09
CA ILE A 191 7.15 8.74 3.37
C ILE A 191 7.99 7.46 3.41
N CYS A 192 9.30 7.59 3.59
CA CYS A 192 10.21 6.46 3.66
C CYS A 192 10.85 6.34 5.05
N ARG A 193 10.23 5.53 5.92
CA ARG A 193 10.70 5.31 7.30
C ARG A 193 11.13 3.86 7.56
N TRP A 194 11.13 3.01 6.53
CA TRP A 194 11.52 1.58 6.55
C TRP A 194 10.70 0.71 7.51
N ALA A 195 9.54 1.18 7.91
CA ALA A 195 8.56 0.50 8.73
C ALA A 195 7.21 1.17 8.55
N PHE A 196 6.10 0.48 8.87
CA PHE A 196 4.78 1.13 8.87
C PHE A 196 4.77 2.27 9.88
N PRO A 197 4.65 3.53 9.44
CA PRO A 197 4.88 4.68 10.33
C PRO A 197 3.73 4.95 11.29
N GLY A 198 2.54 4.43 10.98
CA GLY A 198 1.32 4.68 11.74
C GLY A 198 0.22 5.32 10.92
N THR A 199 -0.96 5.41 11.51
CA THR A 199 -2.20 5.85 10.86
C THR A 199 -2.20 7.31 10.41
N TRP A 200 -1.30 8.13 10.94
CA TRP A 200 -1.13 9.53 10.56
C TRP A 200 -0.55 9.72 9.14
N ALA A 201 0.13 8.71 8.61
CA ALA A 201 0.81 8.82 7.31
C ALA A 201 -0.16 9.10 6.15
N LYS A 202 -1.37 8.55 6.19
CA LYS A 202 -2.41 8.77 5.18
C LYS A 202 -2.85 10.25 5.05
N ASP A 203 -2.75 11.03 6.12
CA ASP A 203 -3.14 12.44 6.10
C ASP A 203 -2.05 13.32 5.45
N LEU A 204 -0.85 12.78 5.31
CA LEU A 204 0.33 13.49 4.81
C LEU A 204 0.77 13.05 3.42
N ALA A 205 0.69 11.75 3.11
CA ALA A 205 1.32 11.18 1.93
C ALA A 205 0.37 10.26 1.15
N ARG A 206 0.68 10.09 -0.15
CA ARG A 206 0.00 9.15 -1.03
C ARG A 206 0.45 7.71 -0.81
N SER A 207 1.72 7.52 -0.39
CA SER A 207 2.26 6.22 -0.06
C SER A 207 3.31 6.32 1.04
N TRP A 208 3.53 5.21 1.74
CA TRP A 208 4.52 5.11 2.81
C TRP A 208 5.15 3.73 2.83
N ARG A 209 6.47 3.69 2.95
CA ARG A 209 7.24 2.46 3.09
C ARG A 209 6.85 1.72 4.37
N ILE A 210 6.70 0.41 4.25
CA ILE A 210 6.27 -0.47 5.36
C ILE A 210 7.38 -1.41 5.85
N SER A 211 8.54 -1.40 5.21
CA SER A 211 9.62 -2.35 5.43
C SER A 211 11.00 -1.72 5.23
N PRO A 212 12.09 -2.35 5.72
CA PRO A 212 13.45 -2.09 5.24
C PRO A 212 13.57 -2.21 3.72
N ASP A 213 14.71 -1.74 3.18
CA ASP A 213 14.96 -1.76 1.74
C ASP A 213 15.01 -3.18 1.18
N ILE A 214 14.45 -3.34 -0.01
CA ILE A 214 14.40 -4.61 -0.74
C ILE A 214 15.77 -4.93 -1.36
N ALA A 215 16.13 -6.20 -1.32
CA ALA A 215 17.22 -6.77 -2.11
C ALA A 215 16.67 -7.75 -3.16
N PRO A 216 17.36 -7.94 -4.33
CA PRO A 216 16.92 -8.88 -5.36
C PRO A 216 17.23 -10.33 -4.97
N ASP A 217 16.57 -10.79 -3.91
CA ASP A 217 16.52 -12.18 -3.46
C ASP A 217 15.16 -12.51 -2.87
N TRP A 218 14.78 -13.79 -2.93
CA TRP A 218 13.47 -14.24 -2.45
C TRP A 218 13.24 -14.00 -0.96
N GLY A 219 14.28 -14.15 -0.14
CA GLY A 219 14.18 -13.93 1.31
C GLY A 219 13.75 -12.50 1.64
N SER A 220 14.34 -11.52 0.93
CA SER A 220 13.96 -10.11 1.05
C SER A 220 12.53 -9.85 0.58
N VAL A 221 12.16 -10.34 -0.59
CA VAL A 221 10.81 -10.21 -1.15
C VAL A 221 9.77 -10.80 -0.19
N ARG A 222 9.99 -12.03 0.27
CA ARG A 222 9.10 -12.73 1.23
C ARG A 222 8.97 -11.97 2.55
N ALA A 223 10.08 -11.43 3.07
CA ALA A 223 10.04 -10.66 4.32
C ALA A 223 9.17 -9.41 4.22
N ILE A 224 9.21 -8.71 3.08
CA ILE A 224 8.39 -7.53 2.81
C ILE A 224 6.91 -7.91 2.66
N ILE A 225 6.62 -8.97 1.91
CA ILE A 225 5.25 -9.48 1.77
C ILE A 225 4.67 -9.80 3.15
N ASN A 226 5.41 -10.52 4.00
CA ASN A 226 4.96 -10.87 5.34
C ASN A 226 4.62 -9.65 6.21
N LYS A 227 5.35 -8.54 6.05
CA LYS A 227 5.01 -7.29 6.74
C LYS A 227 3.71 -6.65 6.23
N ASN A 228 3.38 -6.83 4.96
CA ASN A 228 2.20 -6.21 4.35
C ASN A 228 0.91 -7.03 4.47
N LEU A 229 0.98 -8.33 4.78
CA LEU A 229 -0.17 -9.24 4.83
C LEU A 229 -1.33 -8.72 5.68
N TYR A 230 -1.03 -8.02 6.77
CA TYR A 230 -2.01 -7.55 7.75
C TYR A 230 -2.17 -6.02 7.78
N LEU A 231 -1.76 -5.32 6.71
CA LEU A 231 -1.86 -3.87 6.61
C LEU A 231 -2.99 -3.38 5.69
N SER A 232 -3.89 -4.27 5.25
CA SER A 232 -4.97 -3.93 4.31
C SER A 232 -5.92 -2.84 4.84
N ALA A 233 -6.17 -2.79 6.16
CA ALA A 233 -7.03 -1.79 6.78
C ALA A 233 -6.49 -0.33 6.70
N TYR A 234 -5.22 -0.14 6.32
CA TYR A 234 -4.57 1.17 6.27
C TYR A 234 -4.44 1.74 4.87
N ALA A 235 -4.61 0.91 3.82
CA ALA A 235 -4.57 1.31 2.43
C ALA A 235 -5.98 1.50 1.84
N GLY A 236 -6.11 2.34 0.82
CA GLY A 236 -7.37 2.58 0.09
C GLY A 236 -7.38 3.96 -0.58
N GLU A 237 -8.21 4.15 -1.57
CA GLU A 237 -8.50 5.43 -2.28
C GLU A 237 -7.40 6.50 -2.21
N GLY A 238 -6.35 6.36 -3.03
CA GLY A 238 -5.26 7.35 -3.13
C GLY A 238 -4.19 7.25 -2.04
N HIS A 239 -4.26 6.25 -1.15
CA HIS A 239 -3.32 6.06 -0.04
C HIS A 239 -2.85 4.60 0.03
N TYR A 240 -1.54 4.36 -0.11
CA TYR A 240 -1.02 3.02 -0.37
C TYR A 240 0.16 2.64 0.53
N ASN A 241 0.13 1.40 1.02
CA ASN A 241 1.29 0.76 1.60
C ASN A 241 2.34 0.53 0.51
N ASP A 242 3.54 1.04 0.70
CA ASP A 242 4.64 0.92 -0.24
C ASP A 242 5.57 -0.22 0.17
N MET A 243 5.54 -1.29 -0.61
CA MET A 243 6.36 -2.50 -0.42
C MET A 243 7.77 -2.35 -1.01
N ASP A 244 8.19 -1.11 -1.32
CA ASP A 244 9.45 -0.78 -1.99
C ASP A 244 9.45 -1.03 -3.51
N MET A 245 10.56 -0.70 -4.14
CA MET A 245 10.80 -0.91 -5.56
C MET A 245 10.71 -2.38 -5.94
N MET A 246 10.32 -2.64 -7.17
CA MET A 246 10.34 -4.00 -7.71
C MET A 246 11.75 -4.40 -8.14
N VAL A 247 12.17 -5.58 -7.71
CA VAL A 247 13.45 -6.19 -8.10
C VAL A 247 13.30 -7.19 -9.25
N VAL A 248 12.29 -7.00 -10.08
CA VAL A 248 12.08 -7.73 -11.34
C VAL A 248 13.09 -7.26 -12.37
N GLY A 249 13.72 -8.19 -13.09
CA GLY A 249 14.68 -7.88 -14.17
C GLY A 249 16.14 -7.78 -13.73
N PHE A 250 16.44 -7.96 -12.45
CA PHE A 250 17.84 -8.08 -12.00
C PHE A 250 18.46 -9.40 -12.46
N ARG A 251 19.63 -9.33 -13.08
CA ARG A 251 20.40 -10.50 -13.56
C ARG A 251 21.86 -10.47 -13.11
N GLU A 252 22.25 -9.45 -12.39
CA GLU A 252 23.59 -9.26 -11.87
C GLU A 252 23.49 -8.92 -10.38
N ALA A 253 24.59 -9.13 -9.64
CA ALA A 253 24.64 -8.75 -8.23
C ALA A 253 24.31 -7.26 -8.06
N SER A 254 23.35 -6.96 -7.21
CA SER A 254 22.96 -5.59 -6.89
C SER A 254 23.83 -5.02 -5.78
N PRO A 255 24.11 -3.70 -5.79
CA PRO A 255 24.72 -3.02 -4.64
C PRO A 255 23.93 -3.18 -3.34
N ALA A 256 22.63 -3.49 -3.42
CA ALA A 256 21.77 -3.82 -2.28
C ALA A 256 21.91 -5.27 -1.78
N GLY A 257 22.74 -6.10 -2.44
CA GLY A 257 22.85 -7.54 -2.23
C GLY A 257 21.96 -8.34 -3.18
N GLY A 258 22.04 -9.68 -3.14
CA GLY A 258 21.26 -10.58 -3.98
C GLY A 258 21.78 -10.73 -5.42
N GLU A 259 21.35 -11.79 -6.09
CA GLU A 259 21.78 -12.17 -7.44
C GLU A 259 20.63 -12.17 -8.47
N GLY A 260 19.47 -11.69 -8.08
CA GLY A 260 18.23 -11.70 -8.87
C GLY A 260 17.26 -12.80 -8.42
N LEU A 261 16.09 -12.77 -9.04
CA LEU A 261 14.99 -13.71 -8.80
C LEU A 261 14.90 -14.70 -9.97
N THR A 262 14.40 -15.89 -9.69
CA THR A 262 13.93 -16.81 -10.72
C THR A 262 12.68 -16.23 -11.39
N GLN A 263 12.33 -16.72 -12.59
CA GLN A 263 11.13 -16.27 -13.28
C GLN A 263 9.84 -16.50 -12.47
N THR A 264 9.77 -17.61 -11.72
CA THR A 264 8.64 -17.91 -10.82
C THR A 264 8.54 -16.91 -9.68
N GLU A 265 9.68 -16.54 -9.08
CA GLU A 265 9.74 -15.55 -8.01
C GLU A 265 9.47 -14.13 -8.52
N GLU A 266 9.92 -13.76 -9.73
CA GLU A 266 9.56 -12.50 -10.38
C GLU A 266 8.03 -12.39 -10.59
N GLU A 267 7.39 -13.47 -11.05
CA GLU A 267 5.94 -13.51 -11.25
C GLU A 267 5.19 -13.37 -9.92
N ALA A 268 5.61 -14.09 -8.88
CA ALA A 268 5.04 -13.98 -7.55
C ALA A 268 5.24 -12.57 -6.97
N HIS A 269 6.45 -12.00 -7.08
CA HIS A 269 6.80 -10.66 -6.63
C HIS A 269 5.92 -9.60 -7.30
N PHE A 270 5.91 -9.56 -8.64
CA PHE A 270 5.12 -8.56 -9.38
C PHE A 270 3.62 -8.66 -9.10
N GLY A 271 3.06 -9.86 -9.17
CA GLY A 271 1.63 -10.06 -8.96
C GLY A 271 1.18 -9.74 -7.54
N LEU A 272 2.02 -10.01 -6.51
CA LEU A 272 1.73 -9.64 -5.13
C LEU A 272 1.78 -8.12 -4.92
N TRP A 273 2.72 -7.39 -5.53
CA TRP A 273 2.68 -5.92 -5.56
C TRP A 273 1.39 -5.41 -6.21
N CYS A 274 0.95 -6.07 -7.29
CA CYS A 274 -0.29 -5.70 -7.98
C CYS A 274 -1.53 -5.92 -7.12
N ILE A 275 -1.73 -7.10 -6.54
CA ILE A 275 -2.96 -7.38 -5.78
C ILE A 275 -2.99 -6.63 -4.44
N MET A 276 -1.83 -6.30 -3.88
CA MET A 276 -1.70 -5.49 -2.67
C MET A 276 -1.74 -3.98 -2.94
N SER A 277 -1.93 -3.54 -4.19
CA SER A 277 -2.01 -2.13 -4.58
C SER A 277 -0.82 -1.29 -4.10
N SER A 278 0.38 -1.88 -4.10
CA SER A 278 1.63 -1.17 -3.82
C SER A 278 2.07 -0.33 -5.01
N PRO A 279 2.79 0.79 -4.83
CA PRO A 279 3.45 1.46 -5.93
C PRO A 279 4.30 0.50 -6.78
N LEU A 280 4.22 0.61 -8.10
CA LEU A 280 4.97 -0.23 -9.04
C LEU A 280 6.19 0.55 -9.56
N LEU A 281 7.25 0.63 -8.76
CA LEU A 281 8.49 1.32 -9.10
C LEU A 281 9.56 0.29 -9.47
N ILE A 282 9.95 0.24 -10.75
CA ILE A 282 10.99 -0.66 -11.25
C ILE A 282 12.35 -0.19 -10.74
N GLY A 283 13.14 -1.09 -10.16
CA GLY A 283 14.46 -0.78 -9.58
C GLY A 283 15.65 -1.20 -10.45
N CYS A 284 15.47 -2.00 -11.51
CA CYS A 284 16.54 -2.48 -12.38
C CYS A 284 16.93 -1.46 -13.46
N ASN A 285 18.03 -1.75 -14.20
CA ASN A 285 18.41 -0.99 -15.37
C ASN A 285 17.47 -1.31 -16.55
N LEU A 286 16.67 -0.33 -16.98
CA LEU A 286 15.70 -0.52 -18.07
C LEU A 286 16.35 -0.79 -19.43
N GLU A 287 17.58 -0.31 -19.67
CA GLU A 287 18.28 -0.54 -20.93
C GLU A 287 18.60 -2.04 -21.17
N ASN A 288 18.70 -2.83 -20.08
CA ASN A 288 19.07 -4.25 -20.11
C ASN A 288 17.94 -5.16 -19.57
N LEU A 289 16.71 -4.71 -19.61
CA LEU A 289 15.57 -5.47 -19.09
C LEU A 289 15.34 -6.74 -19.93
N PRO A 290 15.33 -7.94 -19.33
CA PRO A 290 15.07 -9.18 -20.06
C PRO A 290 13.65 -9.22 -20.64
N ASP A 291 13.49 -9.84 -21.82
CA ASP A 291 12.19 -9.94 -22.50
C ASP A 291 11.11 -10.59 -21.62
N SER A 292 11.45 -11.64 -20.85
CA SER A 292 10.51 -12.29 -19.94
C SER A 292 10.03 -11.36 -18.82
N SER A 293 10.95 -10.56 -18.26
CA SER A 293 10.62 -9.56 -17.23
C SER A 293 9.84 -8.39 -17.82
N LEU A 294 10.15 -7.97 -19.05
CA LEU A 294 9.38 -6.95 -19.75
C LEU A 294 7.95 -7.40 -20.04
N GLN A 295 7.75 -8.65 -20.50
CA GLN A 295 6.43 -9.23 -20.71
C GLN A 295 5.62 -9.28 -19.41
N LEU A 296 6.26 -9.64 -18.30
CA LEU A 296 5.63 -9.66 -16.98
C LEU A 296 5.23 -8.24 -16.54
N LEU A 297 6.15 -7.28 -16.57
CA LEU A 297 5.92 -5.89 -16.17
C LEU A 297 4.89 -5.16 -17.05
N THR A 298 4.60 -5.66 -18.24
CA THR A 298 3.58 -5.13 -19.15
C THR A 298 2.30 -5.97 -19.19
N ASN A 299 2.14 -6.96 -18.30
CA ASN A 299 0.92 -7.75 -18.20
C ASN A 299 -0.25 -6.87 -17.75
N LYS A 300 -1.17 -6.58 -18.67
CA LYS A 300 -2.28 -5.65 -18.46
C LYS A 300 -3.27 -6.12 -17.40
N GLU A 301 -3.47 -7.44 -17.27
CA GLU A 301 -4.43 -7.98 -16.31
C GLU A 301 -3.90 -7.93 -14.87
N LEU A 302 -2.60 -8.16 -14.66
CA LEU A 302 -1.97 -7.94 -13.36
C LEU A 302 -1.91 -6.44 -13.00
N ILE A 303 -1.54 -5.59 -13.96
CA ILE A 303 -1.54 -4.12 -13.76
C ILE A 303 -2.96 -3.63 -13.40
N ALA A 304 -4.01 -4.18 -14.02
CA ALA A 304 -5.39 -3.81 -13.71
C ALA A 304 -5.77 -4.07 -12.25
N LEU A 305 -5.20 -5.11 -11.59
CA LEU A 305 -5.38 -5.31 -10.15
C LEU A 305 -4.80 -4.18 -9.31
N ASN A 306 -3.64 -3.65 -9.72
CA ASN A 306 -2.98 -2.55 -9.05
C ASN A 306 -3.69 -1.22 -9.28
N GLN A 307 -4.16 -1.02 -10.50
CA GLN A 307 -4.78 0.21 -10.97
C GLN A 307 -6.31 0.22 -10.84
N ASP A 308 -6.89 -0.76 -10.11
CA ASP A 308 -8.32 -0.80 -9.84
C ASP A 308 -8.75 0.44 -9.04
N PRO A 309 -9.79 1.19 -9.50
CA PRO A 309 -10.19 2.46 -8.90
C PRO A 309 -10.73 2.33 -7.46
N LEU A 310 -11.08 1.13 -6.97
CA LEU A 310 -11.41 0.93 -5.57
C LEU A 310 -10.19 1.14 -4.64
N GLY A 311 -8.96 1.03 -5.18
CA GLY A 311 -7.72 1.25 -4.43
C GLY A 311 -7.48 0.26 -3.28
N LEU A 312 -8.24 -0.84 -3.20
CA LEU A 312 -8.19 -1.77 -2.07
C LEU A 312 -6.92 -2.62 -2.12
N GLN A 313 -6.31 -2.82 -0.97
CA GLN A 313 -5.30 -3.86 -0.76
C GLN A 313 -6.00 -5.19 -0.44
N ALA A 314 -5.49 -6.30 -0.99
CA ALA A 314 -5.97 -7.63 -0.63
C ALA A 314 -5.65 -7.96 0.84
N TYR A 315 -6.59 -8.62 1.51
CA TYR A 315 -6.44 -9.14 2.87
C TYR A 315 -6.31 -10.67 2.86
N VAL A 316 -5.81 -11.24 3.93
CA VAL A 316 -5.68 -12.69 4.12
C VAL A 316 -7.06 -13.26 4.43
N ALA A 317 -7.64 -14.00 3.48
CA ALA A 317 -8.92 -14.69 3.68
C ALA A 317 -8.74 -16.09 4.27
N GLN A 318 -7.57 -16.72 4.04
CA GLN A 318 -7.27 -18.05 4.55
C GLN A 318 -5.75 -18.21 4.71
N HIS A 319 -5.32 -18.78 5.82
CA HIS A 319 -3.92 -19.14 6.08
C HIS A 319 -3.86 -20.57 6.61
N GLU A 320 -3.56 -21.51 5.73
CA GLU A 320 -3.43 -22.93 6.06
C GLU A 320 -2.05 -23.45 5.66
N ASN A 321 -1.48 -24.32 6.48
CA ASN A 321 -0.12 -24.78 6.33
C ASN A 321 0.84 -23.58 6.25
N GLU A 322 1.58 -23.45 5.16
CA GLU A 322 2.46 -22.31 4.87
C GLU A 322 1.88 -21.36 3.81
N GLY A 323 0.69 -21.67 3.26
CA GLY A 323 0.08 -20.96 2.15
C GLY A 323 -0.93 -19.90 2.59
N TYR A 324 -1.08 -18.85 1.77
CA TYR A 324 -2.03 -17.76 1.99
C TYR A 324 -2.99 -17.62 0.81
N VAL A 325 -4.26 -17.42 1.12
CA VAL A 325 -5.27 -16.98 0.16
C VAL A 325 -5.56 -15.52 0.42
N LEU A 326 -5.20 -14.66 -0.53
CA LEU A 326 -5.42 -13.23 -0.46
C LEU A 326 -6.62 -12.86 -1.33
N VAL A 327 -7.44 -11.93 -0.88
CA VAL A 327 -8.64 -11.52 -1.61
C VAL A 327 -8.93 -10.03 -1.48
N LYS A 328 -9.42 -9.42 -2.56
CA LYS A 328 -10.00 -8.08 -2.55
C LYS A 328 -11.15 -7.95 -3.54
N ASP A 329 -12.06 -7.05 -3.30
CA ASP A 329 -13.03 -6.63 -4.30
C ASP A 329 -12.32 -5.85 -5.42
N ILE A 330 -12.77 -6.04 -6.65
CA ILE A 330 -12.35 -5.27 -7.83
C ILE A 330 -13.59 -4.84 -8.62
N GLU A 331 -13.44 -3.81 -9.45
CA GLU A 331 -14.50 -3.25 -10.30
C GLU A 331 -15.64 -2.59 -9.51
N GLN A 332 -16.22 -3.29 -8.55
CA GLN A 332 -17.30 -2.81 -7.70
C GLN A 332 -17.18 -3.37 -6.28
N LYS A 333 -17.23 -2.49 -5.29
CA LYS A 333 -17.27 -2.89 -3.88
C LYS A 333 -18.53 -3.71 -3.59
N ARG A 334 -18.36 -4.88 -2.94
CA ARG A 334 -19.44 -5.85 -2.71
C ARG A 334 -20.09 -6.38 -4.00
N GLY A 335 -19.43 -6.22 -5.15
CA GLY A 335 -19.80 -6.90 -6.38
C GLY A 335 -19.54 -8.40 -6.31
N ASN A 336 -19.99 -9.13 -7.33
CA ASN A 336 -19.77 -10.56 -7.47
C ASN A 336 -18.43 -10.92 -8.14
N VAL A 337 -17.55 -9.95 -8.33
CA VAL A 337 -16.19 -10.12 -8.88
C VAL A 337 -15.15 -9.81 -7.82
N ARG A 338 -14.20 -10.73 -7.63
CA ARG A 338 -13.08 -10.56 -6.71
C ARG A 338 -11.76 -10.95 -7.37
N ALA A 339 -10.69 -10.28 -6.97
CA ALA A 339 -9.33 -10.76 -7.21
C ALA A 339 -8.90 -11.66 -6.06
N VAL A 340 -8.29 -12.80 -6.40
CA VAL A 340 -7.80 -13.79 -5.45
C VAL A 340 -6.37 -14.15 -5.80
N ALA A 341 -5.48 -14.21 -4.81
CA ALA A 341 -4.15 -14.77 -4.98
C ALA A 341 -3.97 -15.99 -4.08
N LEU A 342 -3.48 -17.08 -4.65
CA LEU A 342 -2.93 -18.20 -3.91
C LEU A 342 -1.43 -17.98 -3.83
N TYR A 343 -0.87 -17.91 -2.62
CA TYR A 343 0.53 -17.58 -2.40
C TYR A 343 1.23 -18.66 -1.58
N ASN A 344 2.26 -19.28 -2.17
CA ASN A 344 3.14 -20.24 -1.53
C ASN A 344 4.53 -19.61 -1.26
N PRO A 345 4.80 -19.10 -0.04
CA PRO A 345 6.10 -18.56 0.33
C PRO A 345 7.16 -19.62 0.65
N SER A 346 6.76 -20.89 0.83
CA SER A 346 7.58 -21.96 1.38
C SER A 346 8.51 -22.59 0.34
N ASP A 347 9.48 -23.35 0.83
CA ASP A 347 10.44 -24.11 0.00
C ASP A 347 9.90 -25.46 -0.49
N THR A 348 8.60 -25.74 -0.25
CA THR A 348 7.91 -26.99 -0.61
C THR A 348 6.65 -26.73 -1.41
N LEU A 349 6.10 -27.80 -2.00
CA LEU A 349 4.77 -27.73 -2.63
C LEU A 349 3.70 -27.38 -1.60
N CYS A 350 2.79 -26.47 -1.96
CA CYS A 350 1.64 -26.10 -1.13
C CYS A 350 0.34 -26.38 -1.90
N SER A 351 -0.54 -27.16 -1.30
CA SER A 351 -1.87 -27.44 -1.85
C SER A 351 -2.91 -26.53 -1.20
N PHE A 352 -3.71 -25.90 -2.04
CA PHE A 352 -4.80 -25.03 -1.66
C PHE A 352 -6.13 -25.71 -1.96
N SER A 353 -7.06 -25.61 -1.00
CA SER A 353 -8.46 -25.96 -1.15
C SER A 353 -9.28 -24.77 -0.66
N VAL A 354 -9.89 -24.03 -1.57
CA VAL A 354 -10.52 -22.73 -1.31
C VAL A 354 -12.04 -22.86 -1.53
N PRO A 355 -12.84 -23.07 -0.47
CA PRO A 355 -14.29 -23.05 -0.56
C PRO A 355 -14.77 -21.68 -1.02
N PHE A 356 -15.67 -21.62 -1.99
CA PHE A 356 -16.16 -20.34 -2.50
C PHE A 356 -16.93 -19.53 -1.45
N THR A 357 -17.52 -20.20 -0.46
CA THR A 357 -18.17 -19.53 0.68
C THR A 357 -17.17 -18.74 1.55
N SER A 358 -15.91 -19.18 1.65
CA SER A 358 -14.86 -18.41 2.36
C SER A 358 -14.47 -17.14 1.60
N LEU A 359 -14.73 -17.10 0.31
CA LEU A 359 -14.58 -15.92 -0.54
C LEU A 359 -15.92 -15.18 -0.75
N GLU A 360 -16.95 -15.51 0.05
CA GLU A 360 -18.28 -14.90 0.01
C GLU A 360 -18.99 -15.08 -1.35
N PHE A 361 -18.74 -16.17 -2.09
CA PHE A 361 -19.45 -16.52 -3.29
C PHE A 361 -20.50 -17.60 -3.06
N GLY A 362 -21.66 -17.44 -3.70
CA GLY A 362 -22.69 -18.46 -3.83
C GLY A 362 -22.89 -18.86 -5.29
N GLY A 363 -23.27 -20.12 -5.50
CA GLY A 363 -23.43 -20.70 -6.84
C GLY A 363 -22.10 -21.06 -7.50
N ASN A 364 -22.11 -21.16 -8.83
CA ASN A 364 -20.90 -21.43 -9.60
C ASN A 364 -20.01 -20.18 -9.68
N VAL A 365 -18.71 -20.40 -9.79
CA VAL A 365 -17.70 -19.35 -9.92
C VAL A 365 -16.90 -19.53 -11.19
N LYS A 366 -16.92 -18.51 -12.05
CA LYS A 366 -16.04 -18.42 -13.21
C LYS A 366 -14.65 -17.97 -12.76
N VAL A 367 -13.61 -18.68 -13.20
CA VAL A 367 -12.23 -18.45 -12.78
C VAL A 367 -11.35 -18.15 -14.00
N ARG A 368 -10.56 -17.06 -13.92
CA ARG A 368 -9.58 -16.65 -14.93
C ARG A 368 -8.21 -16.48 -14.29
N ASP A 369 -7.17 -17.06 -14.90
CA ASP A 369 -5.75 -16.85 -14.53
C ASP A 369 -5.24 -15.58 -15.20
N LEU A 370 -4.88 -14.59 -14.41
CA LEU A 370 -4.47 -13.26 -14.87
C LEU A 370 -3.00 -13.22 -15.35
N ALA A 371 -2.15 -14.04 -14.75
CA ALA A 371 -0.75 -14.12 -15.17
C ALA A 371 -0.64 -14.82 -16.54
N ARG A 372 -1.43 -15.85 -16.78
CA ARG A 372 -1.48 -16.61 -18.02
C ARG A 372 -2.52 -16.07 -19.03
N GLN A 373 -3.37 -15.12 -18.60
CA GLN A 373 -4.42 -14.49 -19.42
C GLN A 373 -5.36 -15.50 -20.06
N ASN A 374 -5.74 -16.56 -19.32
CA ASN A 374 -6.63 -17.61 -19.81
C ASN A 374 -7.75 -17.96 -18.84
N ASP A 375 -8.91 -18.31 -19.41
CA ASP A 375 -10.05 -18.80 -18.63
C ASP A 375 -9.80 -20.25 -18.20
N LEU A 376 -10.01 -20.53 -16.93
CA LEU A 376 -9.90 -21.88 -16.36
C LEU A 376 -11.23 -22.64 -16.37
N GLY A 377 -12.35 -21.94 -16.54
CA GLY A 377 -13.70 -22.50 -16.58
C GLY A 377 -14.56 -22.12 -15.38
N ASN A 378 -15.66 -22.86 -15.20
CA ASN A 378 -16.58 -22.71 -14.09
C ASN A 378 -16.38 -23.84 -13.07
N PHE A 379 -16.43 -23.49 -11.81
CA PHE A 379 -16.25 -24.41 -10.70
C PHE A 379 -17.43 -24.30 -9.74
N SER A 380 -17.79 -25.40 -9.09
CA SER A 380 -18.76 -25.44 -8.00
C SER A 380 -18.06 -25.72 -6.68
N ASP A 381 -18.56 -25.12 -5.59
CA ASP A 381 -18.17 -25.35 -4.20
C ASP A 381 -16.74 -24.96 -3.82
N VAL A 382 -15.71 -25.42 -4.55
CA VAL A 382 -14.31 -25.28 -4.15
C VAL A 382 -13.40 -25.11 -5.36
N PHE A 383 -12.32 -24.33 -5.20
CA PHE A 383 -11.20 -24.26 -6.13
C PHE A 383 -9.97 -24.90 -5.52
N GLU A 384 -9.41 -25.90 -6.17
CA GLU A 384 -8.24 -26.62 -5.69
C GLU A 384 -7.04 -26.42 -6.60
N ARG A 385 -5.87 -26.19 -6.00
CA ARG A 385 -4.62 -26.02 -6.74
C ARG A 385 -3.39 -26.35 -5.87
N THR A 386 -2.40 -26.99 -6.48
CA THR A 386 -1.08 -27.15 -5.86
C THR A 386 -0.09 -26.21 -6.55
N LEU A 387 0.64 -25.44 -5.76
CA LEU A 387 1.64 -24.49 -6.24
C LEU A 387 3.04 -24.94 -5.85
N PRO A 388 4.03 -24.74 -6.76
CA PRO A 388 5.44 -24.97 -6.46
C PRO A 388 5.96 -23.99 -5.38
N PRO A 389 7.19 -24.21 -4.86
CA PRO A 389 7.85 -23.26 -3.98
C PRO A 389 7.94 -21.86 -4.58
N HIS A 390 7.91 -20.84 -3.71
CA HIS A 390 8.15 -19.43 -4.05
C HIS A 390 7.26 -18.91 -5.18
N SER A 391 6.00 -19.32 -5.21
CA SER A 391 5.10 -18.99 -6.31
C SER A 391 3.78 -18.41 -5.84
N ALA A 392 3.09 -17.76 -6.76
CA ALA A 392 1.73 -17.31 -6.56
C ALA A 392 0.89 -17.49 -7.83
N MET A 393 -0.42 -17.62 -7.67
CA MET A 393 -1.40 -17.67 -8.76
C MET A 393 -2.40 -16.56 -8.57
N PHE A 394 -2.64 -15.75 -9.59
CA PHE A 394 -3.51 -14.58 -9.52
C PHE A 394 -4.75 -14.79 -10.35
N LEU A 395 -5.90 -14.71 -9.71
CA LEU A 395 -7.18 -15.11 -10.26
C LEU A 395 -8.18 -13.95 -10.22
N ARG A 396 -8.94 -13.77 -11.31
CA ARG A 396 -10.23 -13.07 -11.29
C ARG A 396 -11.30 -14.12 -11.14
N MET A 397 -12.07 -14.02 -10.07
CA MET A 397 -13.18 -14.90 -9.77
C MET A 397 -14.50 -14.14 -9.84
N GLU A 398 -15.52 -14.73 -10.50
CA GLU A 398 -16.84 -14.14 -10.66
C GLU A 398 -17.90 -15.17 -10.25
N GLY A 399 -18.54 -14.93 -9.10
CA GLY A 399 -19.60 -15.78 -8.57
C GLY A 399 -20.97 -15.41 -9.11
N GLU A 400 -21.91 -16.35 -9.10
CA GLU A 400 -23.31 -16.08 -9.46
C GLU A 400 -23.96 -15.10 -8.48
N THR A 401 -23.63 -15.21 -7.19
CA THR A 401 -24.13 -14.32 -6.13
C THR A 401 -23.02 -13.97 -5.14
N ARG A 402 -23.19 -12.83 -4.45
CA ARG A 402 -22.33 -12.43 -3.34
C ARG A 402 -23.02 -12.70 -2.01
N LEU A 403 -22.42 -13.54 -1.20
CA LEU A 403 -22.92 -13.89 0.14
C LEU A 403 -22.63 -12.79 1.17
N GLU A 404 -23.44 -12.72 2.20
CA GLU A 404 -23.16 -11.92 3.38
C GLU A 404 -21.99 -12.52 4.16
N PRO A 405 -20.97 -11.72 4.58
CA PRO A 405 -19.86 -12.25 5.35
C PRO A 405 -20.33 -12.66 6.75
N THR A 406 -19.85 -13.80 7.20
CA THR A 406 -20.18 -14.34 8.54
C THR A 406 -19.01 -14.33 9.50
N LEU A 407 -17.77 -14.29 9.01
CA LEU A 407 -16.54 -14.29 9.80
C LEU A 407 -15.80 -12.96 9.59
N TYR A 408 -15.23 -12.44 10.67
CA TYR A 408 -14.40 -11.23 10.70
C TYR A 408 -13.18 -11.49 11.57
N GLU A 409 -12.03 -11.63 10.92
CA GLU A 409 -10.77 -11.88 11.60
C GLU A 409 -10.24 -10.61 12.29
N ALA A 410 -9.48 -10.78 13.35
CA ALA A 410 -8.92 -9.68 14.11
C ALA A 410 -7.88 -8.90 13.29
N GLU A 411 -7.10 -9.59 12.48
CA GLU A 411 -6.09 -8.98 11.62
C GLU A 411 -6.66 -8.13 10.47
N TRP A 412 -7.98 -8.15 10.24
CA TRP A 412 -8.64 -7.24 9.28
C TRP A 412 -9.04 -5.90 9.91
N ALA A 413 -8.92 -5.81 11.24
CA ALA A 413 -9.31 -4.59 11.95
C ALA A 413 -8.32 -3.45 11.73
N TYR A 414 -8.85 -2.24 11.68
CA TYR A 414 -8.08 -1.02 11.78
C TYR A 414 -7.73 -0.74 13.25
N LEU A 415 -6.45 -0.51 13.52
CA LEU A 415 -5.91 -0.24 14.85
C LEU A 415 -5.36 1.19 14.89
N PRO A 416 -6.06 2.17 15.50
CA PRO A 416 -5.70 3.59 15.42
C PRO A 416 -4.30 3.92 15.93
N LEU A 417 -3.79 3.16 16.89
CA LEU A 417 -2.49 3.40 17.52
C LEU A 417 -1.37 2.48 16.98
N PHE A 418 -1.68 1.63 16.02
CA PHE A 418 -0.68 0.71 15.47
C PHE A 418 0.37 1.45 14.64
N ASN A 419 1.62 1.09 14.87
CA ASN A 419 2.77 1.41 14.04
C ASN A 419 3.85 0.33 14.23
N ASP A 420 4.77 0.21 13.27
CA ASP A 420 5.88 -0.76 13.32
C ASP A 420 7.23 -0.05 13.59
N LEU A 421 7.21 1.11 14.24
CA LEU A 421 8.41 1.92 14.53
C LEU A 421 9.25 1.39 15.70
N GLY A 422 8.78 0.36 16.38
CA GLY A 422 9.48 -0.21 17.55
C GLY A 422 9.46 0.69 18.81
N LYS A 423 8.75 1.81 18.77
CA LYS A 423 8.70 2.81 19.86
C LYS A 423 7.51 2.66 20.80
N ASN A 424 6.61 1.73 20.54
CA ASN A 424 5.41 1.55 21.35
C ASN A 424 5.26 0.09 21.85
N PRO A 425 6.08 -0.34 22.80
CA PRO A 425 6.07 -1.74 23.29
C PRO A 425 4.79 -2.12 24.07
N LYS A 426 3.88 -1.17 24.33
CA LYS A 426 2.63 -1.37 25.06
C LYS A 426 1.39 -0.94 24.24
N GLY A 427 1.54 -0.79 22.94
CA GLY A 427 0.43 -0.53 22.05
C GLY A 427 -0.19 -1.81 21.51
N ILE A 428 -1.35 -1.67 20.93
CA ILE A 428 -2.05 -2.73 20.21
C ILE A 428 -1.16 -3.32 19.10
N ILE A 429 -1.14 -4.65 18.97
CA ILE A 429 -0.33 -5.37 17.99
C ILE A 429 -1.14 -6.48 17.31
N TYR A 430 -0.77 -6.82 16.09
CA TYR A 430 -1.06 -8.13 15.49
C TYR A 430 -0.04 -9.12 16.02
N ALA A 431 -0.51 -10.21 16.63
CA ALA A 431 0.33 -11.23 17.24
C ALA A 431 0.05 -12.59 16.61
N HIS A 432 1.10 -13.33 16.29
CA HIS A 432 0.97 -14.71 15.85
C HIS A 432 0.49 -15.60 17.01
N ASP A 433 -0.53 -16.41 16.74
CA ASP A 433 -1.06 -17.39 17.66
C ASP A 433 -1.53 -18.64 16.88
N LYS A 434 -0.80 -19.74 17.02
CA LYS A 434 -1.03 -20.97 16.23
C LYS A 434 -2.43 -21.58 16.44
N ASP A 435 -3.08 -21.27 17.56
CA ASP A 435 -4.37 -21.81 17.96
C ASP A 435 -5.54 -20.85 17.61
N ALA A 436 -5.22 -19.65 17.12
CA ALA A 436 -6.20 -18.67 16.63
C ALA A 436 -6.64 -18.97 15.19
N SER A 437 -7.82 -18.46 14.81
CA SER A 437 -8.27 -18.39 13.44
C SER A 437 -7.25 -17.59 12.60
N GLY A 438 -7.01 -17.97 11.36
CA GLY A 438 -5.98 -17.31 10.53
C GLY A 438 -4.57 -17.33 11.14
N LYS A 439 -4.36 -17.98 12.31
CA LYS A 439 -3.13 -18.02 13.12
C LYS A 439 -2.65 -16.64 13.63
N MET A 440 -3.57 -15.68 13.72
CA MET A 440 -3.30 -14.33 14.18
C MET A 440 -4.34 -13.89 15.21
N LYS A 441 -3.95 -12.95 16.08
CA LYS A 441 -4.85 -12.26 17.00
C LYS A 441 -4.41 -10.83 17.22
N ILE A 442 -5.27 -10.01 17.81
CA ILE A 442 -4.92 -8.68 18.31
C ILE A 442 -4.67 -8.75 19.81
N GLY A 443 -3.49 -8.30 20.25
CA GLY A 443 -3.11 -8.19 21.65
C GLY A 443 -2.92 -6.74 22.12
N PHE A 444 -2.82 -6.54 23.43
CA PHE A 444 -2.63 -5.24 24.08
C PHE A 444 -3.73 -4.22 23.78
N LEU A 445 -4.96 -4.69 23.71
CA LEU A 445 -6.15 -3.90 23.46
C LEU A 445 -6.63 -3.18 24.74
N GLY A 446 -7.13 -1.95 24.63
CA GLY A 446 -7.68 -1.19 25.77
C GLY A 446 -6.67 -0.39 26.58
N GLY A 447 -6.98 -0.09 27.83
CA GLY A 447 -6.20 0.75 28.74
C GLY A 447 -6.39 2.26 28.53
N LYS A 448 -7.01 2.68 27.43
CA LYS A 448 -7.39 4.05 27.10
C LYS A 448 -8.40 4.05 25.93
N PRO A 449 -9.22 5.10 25.80
CA PRO A 449 -10.29 5.15 24.81
C PRO A 449 -9.84 5.01 23.36
N GLU A 450 -8.62 5.46 23.01
CA GLU A 450 -8.11 5.45 21.65
C GLU A 450 -7.51 4.08 21.25
N ASN A 451 -7.32 3.16 22.20
CA ASN A 451 -6.70 1.85 21.97
C ASN A 451 -7.75 0.77 21.76
N TYR A 452 -8.37 0.78 20.58
CA TYR A 452 -9.41 -0.16 20.16
C TYR A 452 -9.07 -0.81 18.81
N ALA A 453 -9.78 -1.89 18.48
CA ALA A 453 -9.83 -2.48 17.16
C ALA A 453 -11.14 -2.09 16.48
N GLU A 454 -11.11 -1.73 15.19
CA GLU A 454 -12.28 -1.27 14.43
C GLU A 454 -12.43 -2.02 13.12
N TRP A 455 -13.57 -2.71 12.95
CA TRP A 455 -14.02 -3.26 11.69
C TRP A 455 -15.02 -2.27 11.07
N ARG A 456 -14.62 -1.62 9.97
CA ARG A 456 -15.36 -0.51 9.34
C ARG A 456 -16.40 -0.96 8.33
N GLU A 457 -16.32 -2.20 7.88
CA GLU A 457 -17.08 -2.70 6.73
C GLU A 457 -17.82 -4.00 7.06
N VAL A 458 -18.38 -4.07 8.26
CA VAL A 458 -19.23 -5.18 8.65
C VAL A 458 -20.55 -5.06 7.90
N TYR A 459 -20.80 -5.96 6.96
CA TYR A 459 -21.92 -5.84 6.03
C TYR A 459 -23.09 -6.74 6.42
N SER A 460 -24.29 -6.17 6.37
CA SER A 460 -25.55 -6.92 6.46
C SER A 460 -26.47 -6.50 5.31
N THR A 461 -27.03 -7.47 4.61
CA THR A 461 -27.93 -7.22 3.47
C THR A 461 -29.19 -6.47 3.89
N ASP A 462 -29.88 -6.96 4.92
CA ASP A 462 -31.19 -6.45 5.32
C ASP A 462 -31.20 -5.79 6.70
N GLY A 463 -30.07 -5.91 7.44
CA GLY A 463 -30.04 -5.56 8.86
C GLY A 463 -30.81 -6.54 9.76
N GLY A 464 -31.07 -6.15 10.99
CA GLY A 464 -31.82 -6.94 11.97
C GLY A 464 -30.99 -7.51 13.09
N ARG A 465 -31.53 -8.55 13.76
CA ARG A 465 -30.89 -9.16 14.92
C ARG A 465 -29.91 -10.26 14.52
N TYR A 466 -28.75 -10.26 15.19
CA TYR A 466 -27.70 -11.27 15.01
C TYR A 466 -27.24 -11.79 16.37
N GLN A 467 -26.73 -13.03 16.38
CA GLN A 467 -25.84 -13.53 17.43
C GLN A 467 -24.41 -13.28 16.99
N MET A 468 -23.67 -12.50 17.77
CA MET A 468 -22.26 -12.26 17.59
C MET A 468 -21.47 -13.14 18.54
N THR A 469 -20.68 -14.07 18.00
CA THR A 469 -19.78 -14.92 18.79
C THR A 469 -18.37 -14.41 18.65
N ILE A 470 -17.79 -13.93 19.74
CA ILE A 470 -16.44 -13.37 19.80
C ILE A 470 -15.50 -14.44 20.35
N GLN A 471 -14.44 -14.77 19.63
CA GLN A 471 -13.36 -15.62 20.09
C GLN A 471 -12.23 -14.76 20.64
N TYR A 472 -11.70 -15.14 21.81
CA TYR A 472 -10.71 -14.35 22.54
C TYR A 472 -9.79 -15.23 23.38
N SER A 473 -8.66 -14.67 23.80
CA SER A 473 -7.77 -15.25 24.83
C SER A 473 -7.41 -14.21 25.90
N HIS A 474 -6.76 -14.64 27.00
CA HIS A 474 -6.38 -13.73 28.10
C HIS A 474 -7.56 -12.98 28.73
N GLY A 475 -8.70 -13.65 28.88
CA GLY A 475 -9.95 -13.01 29.34
C GLY A 475 -10.09 -12.83 30.85
N LYS A 476 -9.35 -13.55 31.69
CA LYS A 476 -9.54 -13.62 33.15
C LYS A 476 -9.55 -12.24 33.81
N GLY A 477 -10.72 -11.89 34.35
CA GLY A 477 -10.93 -10.61 35.03
C GLY A 477 -10.96 -9.39 34.12
N ARG A 478 -10.81 -9.57 32.81
CA ARG A 478 -10.88 -8.48 31.84
C ARG A 478 -12.32 -8.23 31.39
N GLN A 479 -12.61 -7.00 31.04
CA GLN A 479 -13.89 -6.58 30.49
C GLN A 479 -13.70 -6.20 29.02
N LEU A 480 -14.73 -6.42 28.20
CA LEU A 480 -14.77 -6.03 26.81
C LEU A 480 -15.89 -5.01 26.58
N GLU A 481 -15.59 -3.91 25.95
CA GLU A 481 -16.55 -2.96 25.39
C GLU A 481 -16.70 -3.27 23.90
N VAL A 482 -17.93 -3.52 23.46
CA VAL A 482 -18.30 -3.72 22.05
C VAL A 482 -19.19 -2.58 21.64
N ASP A 483 -18.71 -1.74 20.74
CA ASP A 483 -19.45 -0.61 20.16
C ASP A 483 -19.92 -0.98 18.76
N ILE A 484 -21.23 -0.94 18.52
CA ILE A 484 -21.82 -1.17 17.19
C ILE A 484 -22.54 0.11 16.79
N ASN A 485 -22.00 0.78 15.78
CA ASN A 485 -22.55 2.04 15.25
C ASN A 485 -22.78 3.13 16.32
N GLY A 486 -21.96 3.17 17.39
CA GLY A 486 -22.08 4.11 18.50
C GLY A 486 -22.90 3.60 19.70
N VAL A 487 -23.40 2.37 19.66
CA VAL A 487 -24.09 1.72 20.80
C VAL A 487 -23.14 0.77 21.50
N ILE A 488 -22.76 1.08 22.74
CA ILE A 488 -21.77 0.34 23.51
C ILE A 488 -22.44 -0.69 24.42
N THR A 489 -22.05 -1.95 24.26
CA THR A 489 -22.37 -3.06 25.16
C THR A 489 -21.12 -3.40 25.98
N LYS A 490 -21.26 -3.44 27.32
CA LYS A 490 -20.18 -3.82 28.22
C LYS A 490 -20.35 -5.26 28.66
N ILE A 491 -19.34 -6.06 28.39
CA ILE A 491 -19.28 -7.46 28.80
C ILE A 491 -18.36 -7.52 30.03
N ALA A 492 -18.95 -7.86 31.18
CA ALA A 492 -18.23 -7.95 32.43
C ALA A 492 -17.55 -9.32 32.60
N ALA A 493 -16.36 -9.30 33.22
CA ALA A 493 -15.66 -10.46 33.76
C ALA A 493 -15.67 -11.71 32.86
N LEU A 494 -14.90 -11.64 31.78
CA LEU A 494 -14.61 -12.81 30.96
C LEU A 494 -13.82 -13.83 31.75
N GLY A 495 -14.07 -15.10 31.48
CA GLY A 495 -13.41 -16.21 32.18
C GLY A 495 -12.06 -16.57 31.59
N GLU A 496 -11.34 -17.42 32.30
CA GLU A 496 -10.07 -18.09 31.94
C GLU A 496 -8.91 -17.21 31.51
N ASP A 497 -7.71 -17.59 32.00
CA ASP A 497 -6.43 -17.00 31.60
C ASP A 497 -5.91 -17.78 30.38
N GLU A 498 -5.11 -17.18 29.55
CA GLU A 498 -4.33 -17.75 28.40
C GLU A 498 -5.07 -18.71 27.42
N LYS A 499 -6.20 -19.31 27.77
CA LYS A 499 -6.94 -20.23 26.91
C LYS A 499 -7.86 -19.49 25.94
N HIS A 500 -7.97 -20.04 24.72
CA HIS A 500 -9.00 -19.64 23.78
C HIS A 500 -10.38 -19.93 24.34
N SER A 501 -11.22 -18.93 24.33
CA SER A 501 -12.59 -18.95 24.85
C SER A 501 -13.49 -18.16 23.91
N GLN A 502 -14.80 -18.31 24.07
CA GLN A 502 -15.77 -17.56 23.26
C GLN A 502 -16.91 -17.02 24.11
N ILE A 503 -17.52 -15.96 23.65
CA ILE A 503 -18.74 -15.41 24.21
C ILE A 503 -19.69 -15.01 23.09
N THR A 504 -20.99 -15.29 23.29
CA THR A 504 -22.02 -14.91 22.33
C THR A 504 -22.92 -13.84 22.93
N ILE A 505 -23.13 -12.75 22.18
CA ILE A 505 -24.02 -11.64 22.55
C ILE A 505 -25.03 -11.37 21.44
N PRO A 506 -26.26 -10.96 21.78
CA PRO A 506 -27.20 -10.46 20.79
C PRO A 506 -26.79 -9.06 20.34
N VAL A 507 -26.83 -8.82 19.04
CA VAL A 507 -26.52 -7.52 18.45
C VAL A 507 -27.53 -7.14 17.38
N GLU A 508 -27.64 -5.84 17.07
CA GLU A 508 -28.49 -5.33 16.00
C GLU A 508 -27.64 -4.60 14.96
N LEU A 509 -27.79 -5.00 13.70
CA LEU A 509 -27.12 -4.37 12.56
C LEU A 509 -28.13 -3.63 11.71
N LYS A 510 -27.69 -2.50 11.11
CA LYS A 510 -28.45 -1.83 10.05
C LYS A 510 -28.16 -2.50 8.71
N ALA A 511 -29.06 -2.36 7.74
CA ALA A 511 -28.79 -2.74 6.36
C ALA A 511 -27.61 -1.93 5.80
N GLY A 512 -26.76 -2.59 5.02
CA GLY A 512 -25.51 -2.04 4.49
C GLY A 512 -24.35 -2.18 5.48
N TYR A 513 -23.42 -1.22 5.44
CA TYR A 513 -22.20 -1.25 6.24
C TYR A 513 -22.42 -0.81 7.68
N ASN A 514 -21.82 -1.53 8.60
CA ASN A 514 -21.77 -1.26 10.02
C ASN A 514 -20.33 -1.09 10.48
N THR A 515 -20.11 -0.33 11.54
CA THR A 515 -18.84 -0.21 12.22
C THR A 515 -18.92 -0.93 13.56
N ILE A 516 -18.01 -1.84 13.80
CA ILE A 516 -17.86 -2.54 15.09
C ILE A 516 -16.52 -2.18 15.67
N ARG A 517 -16.50 -1.73 16.94
CA ARG A 517 -15.28 -1.48 17.71
C ARG A 517 -15.23 -2.38 18.92
N MET A 518 -14.05 -2.88 19.23
CA MET A 518 -13.78 -3.65 20.46
C MET A 518 -12.62 -3.05 21.21
N GLY A 519 -12.72 -2.96 22.53
CA GLY A 519 -11.66 -2.41 23.39
C GLY A 519 -12.10 -2.36 24.84
N ASN A 520 -11.43 -1.52 25.62
CA ASN A 520 -11.82 -1.14 26.97
C ASN A 520 -11.20 0.22 27.30
N SER A 521 -12.04 1.20 27.54
CA SER A 521 -11.61 2.60 27.72
C SER A 521 -10.73 2.84 28.98
N TYR A 522 -10.71 1.92 29.94
CA TYR A 522 -10.05 2.12 31.24
C TYR A 522 -9.02 1.06 31.59
N ASN A 523 -9.26 -0.20 31.16
CA ASN A 523 -8.42 -1.34 31.50
C ASN A 523 -8.07 -2.16 30.26
N TRP A 524 -7.16 -3.11 30.39
CA TRP A 524 -6.86 -4.04 29.32
C TRP A 524 -8.09 -4.88 28.98
N ALA A 525 -8.42 -4.95 27.70
CA ALA A 525 -9.37 -5.90 27.13
C ALA A 525 -8.70 -7.27 26.91
N PRO A 526 -9.47 -8.35 26.68
CA PRO A 526 -8.90 -9.61 26.21
C PRO A 526 -8.23 -9.44 24.84
N ASP A 527 -7.35 -10.38 24.48
CA ASP A 527 -6.84 -10.48 23.12
C ASP A 527 -7.97 -11.04 22.24
N ILE A 528 -8.20 -10.43 21.08
CA ILE A 528 -9.28 -10.83 20.16
C ILE A 528 -8.69 -11.65 19.02
N ASP A 529 -9.31 -12.80 18.76
CA ASP A 529 -9.02 -13.71 17.66
C ASP A 529 -9.89 -13.37 16.43
N CYS A 530 -11.18 -13.56 16.54
CA CYS A 530 -12.14 -13.22 15.49
C CYS A 530 -13.55 -13.04 16.09
N PHE A 531 -14.50 -12.67 15.26
CA PHE A 531 -15.92 -12.85 15.60
C PHE A 531 -16.72 -13.36 14.40
N THR A 532 -17.80 -14.06 14.72
CA THR A 532 -18.79 -14.50 13.72
C THR A 532 -20.15 -13.85 13.98
N LEU A 533 -20.90 -13.66 12.90
CA LEU A 533 -22.25 -13.13 12.92
C LEU A 533 -23.23 -14.16 12.34
N THR A 534 -24.27 -14.50 13.11
CA THR A 534 -25.35 -15.39 12.68
C THR A 534 -26.67 -14.66 12.79
N LYS A 535 -27.39 -14.50 11.68
CA LYS A 535 -28.69 -13.81 11.66
C LYS A 535 -29.72 -14.62 12.45
N VAL A 536 -30.47 -13.93 13.32
CA VAL A 536 -31.60 -14.53 14.06
C VAL A 536 -32.84 -14.39 13.17
N LEU A 537 -33.40 -15.54 12.79
CA LEU A 537 -34.62 -15.61 11.96
C LEU A 537 -35.88 -15.19 12.72
#